data_73ced587363605e0cdd802260018d58c
#
_entry.id   73ced587363605e0cdd802260018d58c
#
_cell.length_a   1.000
_cell.length_b   1.000
_cell.length_c   1.000
_cell.angle_alpha   90.00
_cell.angle_beta   90.00
_cell.angle_gamma   90.00
#
_symmetry.space_group_name_H-M   'P 1'
#
loop_
_entity.id
_entity.type
_entity.pdbx_description
1 polymer ?
#
loop_
_entity_poly.entity_id
_entity_poly.type
_entity_poly.pdbx_seq_one_letter_code
_entity_poly.pdbx_strand_id
1 'polypeptide(L)'
;GMDGVFYLMLEIQAPEGTVLPPLDGENETYQLFGDDILNGEWLELREPDGGDPAISYSTEFTWLEDPDPADNTLTVVLSILADGDLEGKVLHIPGLWKQTDGKAYTEIFSGDFDFVLSGGLAEDSLLAVDVAGVTAQAPCGTLTMDRLKVSPLGLQWSYHYDENAVQAAAAENGRDAVALVTADSGEVVEFSDIAIPDTELLLVLKDGTQVDVASSFSKGGSGWMEQSGFFARPVDLSQADYLLWGETEIPLH
;
A
#
# COMPACT_ATOMS: atom_id res chain seq x y z
N GLY A 1 2.49 14.45 7.94
CA GLY A 1 1.81 13.19 8.18
C GLY A 1 1.38 12.58 6.87
N MET A 2 1.11 11.27 6.81
CA MET A 2 0.56 10.62 5.61
C MET A 2 -0.91 10.98 5.39
N ASP A 3 -1.27 12.25 5.44
CA ASP A 3 -2.63 12.71 5.13
C ASP A 3 -2.97 12.58 3.64
N GLY A 4 -2.04 12.06 2.83
CA GLY A 4 -2.12 11.95 1.38
C GLY A 4 -2.07 10.54 0.82
N VAL A 5 -2.45 9.48 1.55
CA VAL A 5 -2.61 8.16 0.95
C VAL A 5 -4.04 7.98 0.48
N PHE A 6 -4.19 7.68 -0.81
CA PHE A 6 -5.47 7.45 -1.48
C PHE A 6 -5.53 6.02 -1.98
N TYR A 7 -6.70 5.40 -1.81
CA TYR A 7 -6.96 4.06 -2.31
C TYR A 7 -7.98 4.11 -3.43
N LEU A 8 -7.66 3.49 -4.55
CA LEU A 8 -8.53 3.36 -5.71
C LEU A 8 -8.73 1.89 -6.03
N MET A 9 -9.94 1.47 -6.22
CA MET A 9 -10.25 0.14 -6.73
C MET A 9 -10.66 0.27 -8.19
N LEU A 10 -9.95 -0.44 -9.06
CA LEU A 10 -10.25 -0.49 -10.49
C LEU A 10 -10.63 -1.92 -10.86
N GLU A 11 -11.69 -2.04 -11.64
CA GLU A 11 -12.08 -3.26 -12.33
C GLU A 11 -11.64 -3.15 -13.79
N ILE A 12 -10.83 -4.08 -14.23
CA ILE A 12 -10.26 -4.13 -15.57
C ILE A 12 -10.87 -5.30 -16.29
N GLN A 13 -11.75 -5.02 -17.24
CA GLN A 13 -12.29 -6.03 -18.13
C GLN A 13 -11.46 -6.07 -19.42
N ALA A 14 -10.97 -7.25 -19.78
CA ALA A 14 -10.22 -7.40 -21.02
C ALA A 14 -11.07 -7.04 -22.25
N PRO A 15 -10.47 -6.40 -23.27
CA PRO A 15 -11.16 -6.10 -24.52
C PRO A 15 -11.78 -7.33 -25.16
N GLU A 16 -12.87 -7.14 -25.91
CA GLU A 16 -13.54 -8.24 -26.62
C GLU A 16 -12.56 -8.99 -27.54
N GLY A 17 -12.49 -10.30 -27.37
CA GLY A 17 -11.57 -11.17 -28.10
C GLY A 17 -10.20 -11.36 -27.46
N THR A 18 -9.92 -10.65 -26.36
CA THR A 18 -8.74 -10.87 -25.53
C THR A 18 -9.11 -11.81 -24.38
N VAL A 19 -8.24 -12.76 -24.09
CA VAL A 19 -8.39 -13.63 -22.91
C VAL A 19 -7.22 -13.35 -21.97
N LEU A 20 -7.54 -13.09 -20.72
CA LEU A 20 -6.51 -12.91 -19.70
C LEU A 20 -5.77 -14.23 -19.49
N PRO A 21 -4.44 -14.27 -19.68
CA PRO A 21 -3.69 -15.49 -19.49
C PRO A 21 -3.67 -15.85 -17.97
N PRO A 22 -3.94 -17.11 -17.60
CA PRO A 22 -3.91 -17.50 -16.19
C PRO A 22 -2.52 -17.28 -15.57
N LEU A 23 -2.48 -17.04 -14.27
CA LEU A 23 -1.24 -17.00 -13.48
C LEU A 23 -0.98 -18.41 -12.93
N ASP A 24 -0.25 -19.24 -13.69
CA ASP A 24 -0.03 -20.65 -13.36
C ASP A 24 1.31 -20.91 -12.65
N GLY A 25 2.19 -19.91 -12.60
CA GLY A 25 3.55 -19.99 -12.04
C GLY A 25 3.68 -19.27 -10.69
N GLU A 26 4.53 -19.79 -9.80
CA GLU A 26 4.80 -19.19 -8.49
C GLU A 26 5.31 -17.74 -8.53
N ASN A 27 5.84 -17.29 -9.69
CA ASN A 27 6.41 -15.95 -9.88
C ASN A 27 5.75 -15.20 -11.03
N GLU A 28 4.50 -15.51 -11.32
CA GLU A 28 3.73 -14.81 -12.33
C GLU A 28 2.83 -13.75 -11.69
N THR A 29 2.74 -12.59 -12.32
CA THR A 29 1.85 -11.51 -11.90
C THR A 29 1.44 -10.64 -13.08
N TYR A 30 0.36 -9.92 -12.94
CA TYR A 30 0.02 -8.85 -13.88
C TYR A 30 0.73 -7.56 -13.48
N GLN A 31 1.02 -6.72 -14.49
CA GLN A 31 1.68 -5.43 -14.32
C GLN A 31 0.98 -4.35 -15.14
N LEU A 32 0.90 -3.14 -14.58
CA LEU A 32 0.28 -1.98 -15.21
C LEU A 32 1.36 -1.07 -15.80
N PHE A 33 1.93 -1.45 -16.94
CA PHE A 33 3.04 -0.74 -17.58
C PHE A 33 2.72 -0.37 -19.03
N GLY A 34 3.65 0.36 -19.68
CA GLY A 34 3.70 0.59 -21.11
C GLY A 34 4.77 -0.24 -21.83
N ASP A 35 4.89 -0.04 -23.13
CA ASP A 35 5.82 -0.74 -24.02
C ASP A 35 7.29 -0.57 -23.62
N ASP A 36 7.62 0.51 -22.96
CA ASP A 36 8.98 0.88 -22.61
C ASP A 36 9.24 0.81 -21.11
N ILE A 37 9.14 -0.40 -20.55
CA ILE A 37 9.46 -0.68 -19.15
C ILE A 37 10.85 -0.19 -18.79
N LEU A 38 11.79 -0.20 -19.74
CA LEU A 38 13.18 0.24 -19.52
C LEU A 38 13.32 1.76 -19.52
N ASN A 39 12.41 2.49 -20.16
CA ASN A 39 12.40 3.96 -20.23
C ASN A 39 11.32 4.60 -19.35
N GLY A 40 10.59 3.80 -18.58
CA GLY A 40 9.77 4.31 -17.49
C GLY A 40 8.32 4.65 -17.86
N GLU A 41 7.72 4.00 -18.84
CA GLU A 41 6.27 4.05 -19.03
C GLU A 41 5.55 3.22 -17.97
N TRP A 42 5.40 3.82 -16.82
CA TRP A 42 4.73 3.25 -15.66
C TRP A 42 3.33 3.85 -15.51
N LEU A 43 2.52 3.21 -14.69
CA LEU A 43 1.36 3.87 -14.12
C LEU A 43 1.81 5.18 -13.46
N GLU A 44 1.26 6.31 -13.90
CA GLU A 44 1.69 7.63 -13.45
C GLU A 44 0.53 8.59 -13.22
N LEU A 45 0.79 9.59 -12.40
CA LEU A 45 -0.08 10.77 -12.29
C LEU A 45 0.39 11.84 -13.27
N ARG A 46 -0.57 12.50 -13.91
CA ARG A 46 -0.36 13.60 -14.85
C ARG A 46 -1.24 14.80 -14.50
N GLU A 47 -0.83 15.97 -14.93
CA GLU A 47 -1.75 17.11 -15.00
C GLU A 47 -2.77 16.88 -16.13
N PRO A 48 -3.95 17.56 -16.10
CA PRO A 48 -4.95 17.41 -17.15
C PRO A 48 -4.48 17.78 -18.56
N ASP A 49 -3.41 18.55 -18.67
CA ASP A 49 -2.77 18.91 -19.94
C ASP A 49 -1.67 17.92 -20.38
N GLY A 50 -1.48 16.86 -19.63
CA GLY A 50 -0.50 15.80 -19.89
C GLY A 50 0.89 16.08 -19.33
N GLY A 51 1.08 17.16 -18.58
CA GLY A 51 2.36 17.48 -17.93
C GLY A 51 2.56 16.70 -16.62
N ASP A 52 3.80 16.71 -16.12
CA ASP A 52 4.12 16.16 -14.82
C ASP A 52 3.40 16.93 -13.70
N PRO A 53 2.87 16.24 -12.69
CA PRO A 53 2.22 16.92 -11.58
C PRO A 53 3.24 17.68 -10.74
N ALA A 54 2.83 18.86 -10.24
CA ALA A 54 3.66 19.68 -9.36
C ALA A 54 3.72 19.16 -7.91
N ILE A 55 3.49 17.86 -7.71
CA ILE A 55 3.49 17.18 -6.42
C ILE A 55 4.41 15.96 -6.49
N SER A 56 5.01 15.61 -5.36
CA SER A 56 5.70 14.32 -5.24
C SER A 56 4.68 13.22 -4.95
N TYR A 57 4.82 12.09 -5.59
CA TYR A 57 3.93 10.95 -5.36
C TYR A 57 4.68 9.63 -5.52
N SER A 58 4.08 8.59 -4.96
CA SER A 58 4.45 7.19 -5.19
C SER A 58 3.18 6.37 -5.37
N THR A 59 3.25 5.37 -6.22
CA THR A 59 2.11 4.47 -6.49
C THR A 59 2.51 3.04 -6.21
N GLU A 60 1.59 2.30 -5.60
CA GLU A 60 1.68 0.85 -5.47
C GLU A 60 0.33 0.25 -5.83
N PHE A 61 0.34 -1.02 -6.24
CA PHE A 61 -0.90 -1.72 -6.53
C PHE A 61 -0.83 -3.18 -6.07
N THR A 62 -1.99 -3.73 -5.78
CA THR A 62 -2.15 -5.16 -5.49
C THR A 62 -3.37 -5.70 -6.23
N TRP A 63 -3.22 -6.89 -6.78
CA TRP A 63 -4.32 -7.61 -7.41
C TRP A 63 -5.14 -8.30 -6.33
N LEU A 64 -6.45 -8.13 -6.39
CA LEU A 64 -7.34 -8.89 -5.53
C LEU A 64 -7.52 -10.30 -6.07
N GLU A 65 -7.82 -11.24 -5.18
CA GLU A 65 -8.16 -12.60 -5.56
C GLU A 65 -9.36 -12.59 -6.53
N ASP A 66 -9.20 -13.24 -7.67
CA ASP A 66 -10.25 -13.36 -8.66
C ASP A 66 -11.11 -14.58 -8.38
N PRO A 67 -12.36 -14.41 -7.96
CA PRO A 67 -13.25 -15.52 -7.61
C PRO A 67 -13.79 -16.26 -8.85
N ASP A 68 -13.75 -15.65 -10.05
CA ASP A 68 -14.21 -16.23 -11.30
C ASP A 68 -13.30 -15.87 -12.49
N PRO A 69 -12.14 -16.52 -12.64
CA PRO A 69 -11.22 -16.24 -13.73
C PRO A 69 -11.81 -16.38 -15.13
N ALA A 70 -13.02 -16.94 -15.23
CA ALA A 70 -13.70 -17.11 -16.53
C ALA A 70 -14.47 -15.85 -16.98
N ASP A 71 -14.69 -14.88 -16.11
CA ASP A 71 -15.38 -13.64 -16.45
C ASP A 71 -14.48 -12.65 -17.20
N ASN A 72 -13.16 -12.96 -17.25
CA ASN A 72 -12.15 -12.16 -17.93
C ASN A 72 -11.98 -10.75 -17.38
N THR A 73 -12.16 -10.60 -16.07
CA THR A 73 -12.09 -9.37 -15.31
C THR A 73 -11.03 -9.47 -14.23
N LEU A 74 -10.26 -8.43 -14.01
CA LEU A 74 -9.30 -8.32 -12.91
C LEU A 74 -9.68 -7.14 -12.02
N THR A 75 -9.52 -7.31 -10.72
CA THR A 75 -9.67 -6.21 -9.78
C THR A 75 -8.33 -5.87 -9.16
N VAL A 76 -7.97 -4.60 -9.22
CA VAL A 76 -6.74 -4.07 -8.65
C VAL A 76 -7.06 -2.96 -7.65
N VAL A 77 -6.37 -2.95 -6.53
CA VAL A 77 -6.34 -1.81 -5.61
C VAL A 77 -5.02 -1.09 -5.80
N LEU A 78 -5.14 0.20 -6.08
CA LEU A 78 -4.03 1.14 -6.17
C LEU A 78 -3.97 1.94 -4.89
N SER A 79 -2.78 2.15 -4.34
CA SER A 79 -2.54 3.20 -3.37
C SER A 79 -1.62 4.26 -3.96
N ILE A 80 -1.98 5.50 -3.71
CA ILE A 80 -1.22 6.67 -4.15
C ILE A 80 -0.86 7.46 -2.90
N LEU A 81 0.42 7.51 -2.58
CA LEU A 81 0.96 8.42 -1.58
C LEU A 81 1.34 9.71 -2.29
N ALA A 82 0.76 10.83 -1.91
CA ALA A 82 1.06 12.13 -2.50
C ALA A 82 1.23 13.21 -1.42
N ASP A 83 2.09 14.19 -1.70
CA ASP A 83 2.30 15.36 -0.83
C ASP A 83 1.39 16.55 -1.20
N GLY A 84 0.38 16.34 -2.01
CA GLY A 84 -0.56 17.35 -2.48
C GLY A 84 -1.91 16.79 -2.87
N ASP A 85 -2.77 17.69 -3.39
CA ASP A 85 -4.13 17.35 -3.79
C ASP A 85 -4.14 16.58 -5.11
N LEU A 86 -4.90 15.49 -5.13
CA LEU A 86 -5.13 14.65 -6.31
C LEU A 86 -6.36 15.07 -7.12
N GLU A 87 -7.19 15.99 -6.62
CA GLU A 87 -8.39 16.45 -7.33
C GLU A 87 -8.02 17.02 -8.71
N GLY A 88 -8.66 16.49 -9.73
CA GLY A 88 -8.43 16.89 -11.12
C GLY A 88 -7.18 16.32 -11.78
N LYS A 89 -6.30 15.64 -11.06
CA LYS A 89 -5.16 14.91 -11.68
C LYS A 89 -5.66 13.75 -12.51
N VAL A 90 -4.85 13.31 -13.45
CA VAL A 90 -5.12 12.18 -14.32
C VAL A 90 -4.22 11.02 -13.90
N LEU A 91 -4.84 9.90 -13.55
CA LEU A 91 -4.14 8.63 -13.41
C LEU A 91 -4.05 8.00 -14.80
N HIS A 92 -2.84 7.88 -15.31
CA HIS A 92 -2.53 7.27 -16.59
C HIS A 92 -2.07 5.82 -16.43
N ILE A 93 -2.72 4.89 -17.12
CA ILE A 93 -2.37 3.47 -17.17
C ILE A 93 -2.04 3.11 -18.62
N PRO A 94 -0.78 2.86 -18.96
CA PRO A 94 -0.38 2.64 -20.35
C PRO A 94 -0.70 1.25 -20.89
N GLY A 95 -1.00 0.28 -20.03
CA GLY A 95 -1.36 -1.06 -20.48
C GLY A 95 -1.40 -2.11 -19.38
N LEU A 96 -1.68 -3.34 -19.78
CA LEU A 96 -1.65 -4.52 -18.92
C LEU A 96 -0.69 -5.55 -19.51
N TRP A 97 0.21 -6.04 -18.69
CA TRP A 97 1.25 -7.00 -19.05
C TRP A 97 1.24 -8.17 -18.07
N LYS A 98 1.63 -9.34 -18.54
CA LYS A 98 1.93 -10.49 -17.69
C LYS A 98 3.44 -10.56 -17.49
N GLN A 99 3.88 -10.58 -16.24
CA GLN A 99 5.25 -10.86 -15.85
C GLN A 99 5.39 -12.36 -15.56
N THR A 100 6.44 -12.97 -16.10
CA THR A 100 6.78 -14.38 -15.89
C THR A 100 8.20 -14.46 -15.32
N ASP A 101 8.41 -15.30 -14.29
CA ASP A 101 9.71 -15.52 -13.63
C ASP A 101 10.44 -14.24 -13.20
N GLY A 102 9.70 -13.17 -12.92
CA GLY A 102 10.23 -11.89 -12.48
C GLY A 102 11.07 -11.14 -13.53
N LYS A 103 11.09 -11.59 -14.80
CA LYS A 103 12.00 -11.04 -15.82
C LYS A 103 11.43 -10.90 -17.22
N ALA A 104 10.50 -11.75 -17.60
CA ALA A 104 9.90 -11.70 -18.92
C ALA A 104 8.52 -11.05 -18.84
N TYR A 105 8.23 -10.14 -19.77
CA TYR A 105 6.98 -9.43 -19.85
C TYR A 105 6.30 -9.76 -21.16
N THR A 106 5.01 -10.06 -21.11
CA THR A 106 4.17 -10.30 -22.28
C THR A 106 3.02 -9.33 -22.26
N GLU A 107 2.91 -8.51 -23.28
CA GLU A 107 1.78 -7.60 -23.44
C GLU A 107 0.47 -8.38 -23.55
N ILE A 108 -0.52 -7.96 -22.78
CA ILE A 108 -1.91 -8.43 -22.91
C ILE A 108 -2.68 -7.41 -23.73
N PHE A 109 -2.61 -6.15 -23.37
CA PHE A 109 -3.07 -5.03 -24.19
C PHE A 109 -2.35 -3.75 -23.76
N SER A 110 -2.21 -2.83 -24.70
CA SER A 110 -1.67 -1.48 -24.48
C SER A 110 -2.67 -0.43 -24.93
N GLY A 111 -2.55 0.77 -24.40
CA GLY A 111 -3.41 1.91 -24.71
C GLY A 111 -3.23 3.03 -23.67
N ASP A 112 -3.79 4.19 -23.99
CA ASP A 112 -3.81 5.34 -23.10
C ASP A 112 -5.11 5.31 -22.28
N PHE A 113 -5.06 4.76 -21.08
CA PHE A 113 -6.22 4.71 -20.17
C PHE A 113 -6.07 5.83 -19.13
N ASP A 114 -6.77 6.93 -19.36
CA ASP A 114 -6.73 8.11 -18.52
C ASP A 114 -7.97 8.19 -17.63
N PHE A 115 -7.75 8.25 -16.31
CA PHE A 115 -8.79 8.40 -15.31
C PHE A 115 -8.62 9.72 -14.59
N VAL A 116 -9.56 10.66 -14.78
CA VAL A 116 -9.56 11.91 -14.02
C VAL A 116 -9.96 11.60 -12.58
N LEU A 117 -9.07 11.88 -11.64
CA LEU A 117 -9.33 11.76 -10.22
C LEU A 117 -10.24 12.91 -9.79
N SER A 118 -11.50 12.62 -9.50
CA SER A 118 -12.51 13.62 -9.17
C SER A 118 -13.42 13.17 -8.05
N GLY A 119 -13.87 14.14 -7.28
CA GLY A 119 -14.93 14.00 -6.28
C GLY A 119 -14.48 13.27 -5.03
N GLY A 120 -14.37 14.06 -3.99
CA GLY A 120 -14.44 13.65 -2.59
C GLY A 120 -14.01 12.21 -2.35
N LEU A 121 -12.72 11.92 -2.46
CA LEU A 121 -12.15 10.78 -1.78
C LEU A 121 -12.53 10.99 -0.33
N ALA A 122 -13.67 10.41 0.03
CA ALA A 122 -14.43 10.85 1.17
C ALA A 122 -13.57 10.65 2.42
N GLU A 123 -13.04 11.73 2.99
CA GLU A 123 -12.59 11.72 4.38
C GLU A 123 -13.67 11.08 5.28
N ASP A 124 -14.94 11.21 4.89
CA ASP A 124 -16.10 10.59 5.54
C ASP A 124 -16.13 9.05 5.45
N SER A 125 -15.38 8.42 4.56
CA SER A 125 -15.25 6.95 4.48
C SER A 125 -14.14 6.39 5.38
N LEU A 126 -13.33 7.24 6.01
CA LEU A 126 -12.27 6.84 6.92
C LEU A 126 -12.80 6.79 8.35
N LEU A 127 -12.80 5.61 8.95
CA LEU A 127 -13.03 5.44 10.38
C LEU A 127 -11.74 5.82 11.11
N ALA A 128 -11.76 6.94 11.84
CA ALA A 128 -10.70 7.27 12.78
C ALA A 128 -10.94 6.49 14.07
N VAL A 129 -9.97 5.69 14.47
CA VAL A 129 -10.05 4.83 15.66
C VAL A 129 -9.35 5.50 16.84
N ASP A 130 -9.97 5.46 18.02
CA ASP A 130 -9.31 5.91 19.26
C ASP A 130 -8.25 4.88 19.65
N VAL A 131 -7.01 5.31 19.62
CA VAL A 131 -5.83 4.48 19.95
C VAL A 131 -5.11 4.94 21.22
N ALA A 132 -5.76 5.74 22.06
CA ALA A 132 -5.15 6.24 23.29
C ALA A 132 -4.69 5.10 24.20
N GLY A 133 -3.39 4.99 24.41
CA GLY A 133 -2.77 3.96 25.24
C GLY A 133 -2.64 2.57 24.59
N VAL A 134 -2.92 2.44 23.30
CA VAL A 134 -2.69 1.20 22.57
C VAL A 134 -1.19 0.98 22.39
N THR A 135 -0.70 -0.17 22.85
CA THR A 135 0.69 -0.57 22.75
C THR A 135 0.83 -2.01 22.26
N ALA A 136 1.89 -2.30 21.53
CA ALA A 136 2.29 -3.65 21.19
C ALA A 136 3.72 -3.94 21.67
N GLN A 137 4.00 -5.20 21.94
CA GLN A 137 5.34 -5.65 22.31
C GLN A 137 6.05 -6.18 21.06
N ALA A 138 7.24 -5.66 20.80
CA ALA A 138 8.13 -6.11 19.77
C ALA A 138 9.46 -6.56 20.39
N PRO A 139 10.29 -7.35 19.69
CA PRO A 139 11.62 -7.71 20.18
C PRO A 139 12.51 -6.50 20.50
N CYS A 140 12.26 -5.38 19.86
CA CYS A 140 12.95 -4.10 20.08
C CYS A 140 12.34 -3.27 21.23
N GLY A 141 11.28 -3.74 21.91
CA GLY A 141 10.62 -3.03 22.99
C GLY A 141 9.15 -2.72 22.73
N THR A 142 8.61 -1.77 23.48
CA THR A 142 7.21 -1.35 23.38
C THR A 142 7.03 -0.37 22.24
N LEU A 143 6.08 -0.67 21.35
CA LEU A 143 5.57 0.24 20.34
C LEU A 143 4.30 0.89 20.89
N THR A 144 4.11 2.17 20.65
CA THR A 144 2.90 2.91 21.07
C THR A 144 2.23 3.48 19.82
N MET A 145 0.97 3.13 19.59
CA MET A 145 0.21 3.62 18.46
C MET A 145 -0.22 5.07 18.68
N ASP A 146 0.01 5.91 17.68
CA ASP A 146 -0.34 7.33 17.70
C ASP A 146 -1.62 7.62 16.92
N ARG A 147 -1.82 6.89 15.83
CA ARG A 147 -2.95 7.09 14.91
C ARG A 147 -3.32 5.81 14.20
N LEU A 148 -4.62 5.65 13.96
CA LEU A 148 -5.18 4.59 13.13
C LEU A 148 -6.38 5.13 12.37
N LYS A 149 -6.38 4.94 11.06
CA LYS A 149 -7.51 5.21 10.16
C LYS A 149 -7.80 3.96 9.36
N VAL A 150 -9.05 3.61 9.22
CA VAL A 150 -9.50 2.42 8.50
C VAL A 150 -10.49 2.81 7.41
N SER A 151 -10.32 2.26 6.23
CA SER A 151 -11.23 2.38 5.08
C SER A 151 -11.70 1.00 4.63
N PRO A 152 -12.70 0.89 3.75
CA PRO A 152 -13.07 -0.41 3.17
C PRO A 152 -11.95 -1.11 2.37
N LEU A 153 -10.95 -0.40 1.92
CA LEU A 153 -9.87 -0.93 1.06
C LEU A 153 -8.54 -1.14 1.79
N GLY A 154 -8.37 -0.53 2.98
CA GLY A 154 -7.10 -0.61 3.69
C GLY A 154 -7.06 0.29 4.91
N LEU A 155 -5.88 0.45 5.48
CA LEU A 155 -5.69 1.21 6.69
C LEU A 155 -4.38 2.00 6.68
N GLN A 156 -4.34 3.03 7.52
CA GLN A 156 -3.17 3.86 7.77
C GLN A 156 -2.95 3.91 9.27
N TRP A 157 -1.72 3.71 9.70
CA TRP A 157 -1.38 3.77 11.12
C TRP A 157 -0.01 4.40 11.33
N SER A 158 0.17 4.98 12.49
CA SER A 158 1.47 5.47 12.92
C SER A 158 1.72 5.08 14.38
N TYR A 159 2.98 4.88 14.69
CA TYR A 159 3.42 4.54 16.04
C TYR A 159 4.81 5.10 16.32
N HIS A 160 5.12 5.22 17.59
CA HIS A 160 6.46 5.57 18.05
C HIS A 160 7.06 4.46 18.93
N TYR A 161 8.38 4.49 19.04
CA TYR A 161 9.17 3.52 19.79
C TYR A 161 10.43 4.15 20.38
N ASP A 162 11.03 3.49 21.37
CA ASP A 162 12.33 3.91 21.92
C ASP A 162 13.45 3.51 20.96
N GLU A 163 14.03 4.50 20.28
CA GLU A 163 15.13 4.32 19.35
C GLU A 163 16.36 3.66 20.00
N ASN A 164 16.68 3.99 21.26
CA ASN A 164 17.81 3.38 21.94
C ASN A 164 17.58 1.89 22.21
N ALA A 165 16.35 1.50 22.51
CA ALA A 165 15.99 0.09 22.67
C ALA A 165 16.13 -0.68 21.34
N VAL A 166 15.72 -0.07 20.23
CA VAL A 166 15.87 -0.62 18.89
C VAL A 166 17.34 -0.79 18.54
N GLN A 167 18.18 0.23 18.76
CA GLN A 167 19.62 0.16 18.52
C GLN A 167 20.32 -0.91 19.41
N ALA A 168 19.91 -1.02 20.67
CA ALA A 168 20.44 -2.06 21.55
C ALA A 168 20.08 -3.48 21.07
N ALA A 169 18.83 -3.70 20.66
CA ALA A 169 18.39 -4.98 20.15
C ALA A 169 19.11 -5.37 18.84
N ALA A 170 19.43 -4.40 17.98
CA ALA A 170 20.23 -4.65 16.77
C ALA A 170 21.65 -5.06 17.12
N ALA A 171 22.29 -4.31 18.01
CA ALA A 171 23.66 -4.59 18.41
C ALA A 171 23.80 -6.00 19.03
N GLU A 172 22.81 -6.46 19.81
CA GLU A 172 22.75 -7.82 20.36
C GLU A 172 22.64 -8.89 19.27
N ASN A 173 21.99 -8.57 18.14
CA ASN A 173 21.84 -9.49 17.00
C ASN A 173 22.95 -9.38 15.96
N GLY A 174 24.01 -8.58 16.25
CA GLY A 174 25.15 -8.40 15.34
C GLY A 174 24.82 -7.73 14.01
N ARG A 175 23.75 -6.93 13.99
CA ARG A 175 23.32 -6.13 12.83
C ARG A 175 23.68 -4.66 13.07
N ASP A 176 24.09 -3.98 12.00
CA ASP A 176 24.21 -2.53 12.04
C ASP A 176 22.80 -1.93 12.08
N ALA A 177 22.53 -1.16 13.13
CA ALA A 177 21.21 -0.60 13.38
C ALA A 177 20.78 0.48 12.37
N VAL A 178 21.68 0.91 11.49
CA VAL A 178 21.47 2.08 10.64
C VAL A 178 22.00 1.82 9.23
N ALA A 179 21.10 1.70 8.26
CA ALA A 179 21.46 1.92 6.86
C ALA A 179 21.32 3.42 6.57
N LEU A 180 22.42 4.09 6.24
CA LEU A 180 22.39 5.48 5.76
C LEU A 180 21.95 5.46 4.29
N VAL A 181 20.78 5.99 4.01
CA VAL A 181 20.32 6.21 2.63
C VAL A 181 20.38 7.70 2.33
N THR A 182 21.07 8.05 1.26
CA THR A 182 21.08 9.43 0.76
C THR A 182 19.81 9.61 -0.10
N ALA A 183 18.87 10.38 0.35
CA ALA A 183 17.71 10.77 -0.45
C ALA A 183 18.15 11.60 -1.67
N ASP A 184 17.32 11.65 -2.71
CA ASP A 184 17.60 12.45 -3.92
C ASP A 184 17.83 13.95 -3.64
N SER A 185 17.34 14.44 -2.51
CA SER A 185 17.62 15.79 -1.98
C SER A 185 19.06 16.00 -1.50
N GLY A 186 19.88 14.94 -1.42
CA GLY A 186 21.21 14.96 -0.82
C GLY A 186 21.19 14.91 0.71
N GLU A 187 20.03 14.78 1.34
CA GLU A 187 19.87 14.58 2.77
C GLU A 187 20.16 13.13 3.12
N VAL A 188 20.96 12.91 4.17
CA VAL A 188 21.23 11.56 4.67
C VAL A 188 20.08 11.18 5.60
N VAL A 189 19.27 10.24 5.14
CA VAL A 189 18.19 9.66 5.93
C VAL A 189 18.70 8.37 6.56
N GLU A 190 18.63 8.29 7.88
CA GLU A 190 18.94 7.07 8.61
C GLU A 190 17.72 6.15 8.56
N PHE A 191 17.84 5.04 7.83
CA PHE A 191 16.90 3.92 7.98
C PHE A 191 17.49 2.92 8.98
N SER A 192 16.75 2.59 10.02
CA SER A 192 17.10 1.43 10.81
C SER A 192 16.76 0.18 10.00
N ASP A 193 17.77 -0.57 9.58
CA ASP A 193 17.64 -1.89 8.94
C ASP A 193 17.28 -2.99 9.99
N ILE A 194 16.91 -2.56 11.18
CA ILE A 194 16.22 -3.41 12.12
C ILE A 194 14.82 -3.52 11.56
N ALA A 195 14.51 -4.68 11.03
CA ALA A 195 13.14 -5.08 10.91
C ALA A 195 12.49 -4.79 12.28
N ILE A 196 11.87 -3.63 12.41
CA ILE A 196 10.82 -3.46 13.39
C ILE A 196 9.92 -4.62 13.01
N PRO A 197 9.82 -5.67 13.85
CA PRO A 197 9.13 -6.88 13.43
C PRO A 197 7.82 -6.39 12.89
N ASP A 198 7.49 -6.82 11.68
CA ASP A 198 6.18 -6.62 11.11
C ASP A 198 5.22 -7.02 12.21
N THR A 199 4.73 -6.03 12.91
CA THR A 199 3.64 -6.23 13.81
C THR A 199 2.46 -6.37 12.87
N GLU A 200 2.24 -7.61 12.43
CA GLU A 200 1.15 -7.96 11.54
C GLU A 200 -0.11 -7.31 12.07
N LEU A 201 -0.72 -6.51 11.24
CA LEU A 201 -2.06 -6.01 11.48
C LEU A 201 -3.03 -6.97 10.80
N LEU A 202 -3.94 -7.52 11.58
CA LEU A 202 -5.02 -8.36 11.08
C LEU A 202 -6.34 -7.69 11.40
N LEU A 203 -7.21 -7.58 10.41
CA LEU A 203 -8.59 -7.18 10.65
C LEU A 203 -9.42 -8.41 10.98
N VAL A 204 -10.13 -8.39 12.09
CA VAL A 204 -11.03 -9.45 12.50
C VAL A 204 -12.48 -8.97 12.36
N LEU A 205 -13.28 -9.76 11.65
CA LEU A 205 -14.69 -9.49 11.46
C LEU A 205 -15.53 -10.12 12.57
N LYS A 206 -16.76 -9.67 12.74
CA LYS A 206 -17.72 -10.15 13.77
C LYS A 206 -18.03 -11.63 13.69
N ASP A 207 -17.83 -12.25 12.54
CA ASP A 207 -17.98 -13.71 12.35
C ASP A 207 -16.69 -14.50 12.66
N GLY A 208 -15.61 -13.81 13.05
CA GLY A 208 -14.30 -14.36 13.33
C GLY A 208 -13.41 -14.54 12.10
N THR A 209 -13.87 -14.14 10.92
CA THR A 209 -13.03 -14.13 9.72
C THR A 209 -11.88 -13.13 9.89
N GLN A 210 -10.67 -13.55 9.54
CA GLN A 210 -9.49 -12.70 9.51
C GLN A 210 -9.22 -12.23 8.09
N VAL A 211 -8.85 -10.96 7.96
CA VAL A 211 -8.47 -10.32 6.70
C VAL A 211 -7.06 -9.77 6.87
N ASP A 212 -6.15 -10.29 6.08
CA ASP A 212 -4.77 -9.88 6.08
C ASP A 212 -4.62 -8.43 5.56
N VAL A 213 -3.63 -7.75 6.11
CA VAL A 213 -3.23 -6.41 5.69
C VAL A 213 -1.86 -6.52 5.02
N ALA A 214 -1.83 -6.43 3.71
CA ALA A 214 -0.57 -6.31 2.99
C ALA A 214 0.00 -4.89 3.17
N SER A 215 1.24 -4.78 3.65
CA SER A 215 1.93 -3.48 3.75
C SER A 215 2.11 -2.87 2.37
N SER A 216 1.86 -1.57 2.26
CA SER A 216 2.00 -0.81 1.03
C SER A 216 3.13 0.22 1.18
N PHE A 217 2.88 1.33 1.85
CA PHE A 217 3.90 2.34 2.10
C PHE A 217 4.34 2.35 3.55
N SER A 218 5.62 2.59 3.74
CA SER A 218 6.17 2.91 5.05
C SER A 218 7.03 4.17 4.95
N LYS A 219 6.89 5.05 5.93
CA LYS A 219 7.71 6.23 6.11
C LYS A 219 8.07 6.33 7.58
N GLY A 220 9.32 6.53 7.86
CA GLY A 220 9.77 6.58 9.24
C GLY A 220 10.91 7.55 9.47
N GLY A 221 11.27 7.71 10.70
CA GLY A 221 12.38 8.50 11.18
C GLY A 221 12.80 8.02 12.57
N SER A 222 13.63 8.81 13.22
CA SER A 222 14.11 8.52 14.56
C SER A 222 12.93 8.36 15.55
N GLY A 223 12.69 7.13 16.00
CA GLY A 223 11.68 6.81 17.00
C GLY A 223 10.23 6.79 16.57
N TRP A 224 9.91 6.86 15.27
CA TRP A 224 8.53 6.81 14.77
C TRP A 224 8.43 6.12 13.42
N MET A 225 7.23 5.59 13.10
CA MET A 225 6.88 4.99 11.82
C MET A 225 5.45 5.36 11.46
N GLU A 226 5.23 5.65 10.18
CA GLU A 226 3.91 5.69 9.55
C GLU A 226 3.84 4.61 8.48
N GLN A 227 2.74 3.89 8.45
CA GLN A 227 2.52 2.80 7.51
C GLN A 227 1.12 2.87 6.92
N SER A 228 0.97 2.27 5.76
CA SER A 228 -0.33 2.00 5.15
C SER A 228 -0.35 0.56 4.63
N GLY A 229 -1.54 0.02 4.47
CA GLY A 229 -1.71 -1.32 3.95
C GLY A 229 -3.08 -1.50 3.30
N PHE A 230 -3.17 -2.51 2.46
CA PHE A 230 -4.39 -2.92 1.79
C PHE A 230 -5.00 -4.13 2.48
N PHE A 231 -6.31 -4.22 2.43
CA PHE A 231 -6.99 -5.49 2.66
C PHE A 231 -6.92 -6.37 1.41
N ALA A 232 -6.76 -7.68 1.60
CA ALA A 232 -6.77 -8.65 0.50
C ALA A 232 -8.10 -8.65 -0.31
N ARG A 233 -9.13 -8.01 0.22
CA ARG A 233 -10.44 -7.78 -0.42
C ARG A 233 -11.12 -6.57 0.21
N PRO A 234 -12.04 -5.88 -0.49
CA PRO A 234 -12.84 -4.84 0.13
C PRO A 234 -13.64 -5.36 1.34
N VAL A 235 -13.68 -4.57 2.39
CA VAL A 235 -14.31 -4.93 3.67
C VAL A 235 -15.51 -4.03 3.93
N ASP A 236 -16.62 -4.63 4.32
CA ASP A 236 -17.73 -3.91 4.93
C ASP A 236 -17.35 -3.58 6.39
N LEU A 237 -17.00 -2.32 6.64
CA LEU A 237 -16.61 -1.87 7.98
C LEU A 237 -17.70 -2.05 9.03
N SER A 238 -18.97 -2.20 8.64
CA SER A 238 -20.04 -2.53 9.58
C SER A 238 -19.91 -3.95 10.16
N GLN A 239 -19.15 -4.82 9.49
CA GLN A 239 -18.82 -6.18 9.92
C GLN A 239 -17.47 -6.26 10.63
N ALA A 240 -16.68 -5.20 10.65
CA ALA A 240 -15.44 -5.15 11.40
C ALA A 240 -15.71 -5.20 12.91
N ASP A 241 -14.88 -5.93 13.64
CA ASP A 241 -14.95 -6.05 15.09
C ASP A 241 -13.75 -5.36 15.73
N TYR A 242 -12.55 -5.85 15.46
CA TYR A 242 -11.32 -5.26 15.95
C TYR A 242 -10.16 -5.48 14.97
N LEU A 243 -9.10 -4.68 15.17
CA LEU A 243 -7.79 -4.95 14.59
C LEU A 243 -6.90 -5.63 15.63
N LEU A 244 -6.17 -6.64 15.22
CA LEU A 244 -5.16 -7.28 16.03
C LEU A 244 -3.79 -6.73 15.64
N TRP A 245 -3.10 -6.08 16.57
CA TRP A 245 -1.74 -5.56 16.40
C TRP A 245 -0.77 -6.37 17.27
N GLY A 246 -0.08 -7.33 16.67
CA GLY A 246 0.59 -8.37 17.44
C GLY A 246 -0.41 -9.14 18.30
N GLU A 247 -0.33 -9.02 19.64
CA GLU A 247 -1.28 -9.62 20.58
C GLU A 247 -2.33 -8.63 21.12
N THR A 248 -2.32 -7.37 20.63
CA THR A 248 -3.18 -6.31 21.17
C THR A 248 -4.41 -6.12 20.28
N GLU A 249 -5.59 -6.28 20.88
CA GLU A 249 -6.87 -6.01 20.21
C GLU A 249 -7.20 -4.51 20.25
N ILE A 250 -7.55 -3.93 19.12
CA ILE A 250 -7.96 -2.54 18.95
C ILE A 250 -9.41 -2.52 18.45
N PRO A 251 -10.41 -2.25 19.31
CA PRO A 251 -11.81 -2.21 18.91
C PRO A 251 -12.08 -1.15 17.84
N LEU A 252 -12.95 -1.45 16.87
CA LEU A 252 -13.33 -0.56 15.77
C LEU A 252 -14.72 0.08 15.93
N HIS A 253 -15.29 0.08 17.11
CA HIS A 253 -16.65 0.59 17.43
C HIS A 253 -16.69 1.39 18.73
#